data_035c90c2c6d010de6e3101157ae9bb3c
#
_entry.id   035c90c2c6d010de6e3101157ae9bb3c
#
_cell.length_a   1.000
_cell.length_b   1.000
_cell.length_c   1.000
_cell.angle_alpha   90.00
_cell.angle_beta   90.00
_cell.angle_gamma   90.00
#
_symmetry.space_group_name_H-M   'P 1'
#
loop_
_entity.id
_entity.type
_entity.pdbx_description
1 polymer ?
#
loop_
_entity_poly.entity_id
_entity_poly.type
_entity_poly.pdbx_seq_one_letter_code
_entity_poly.pdbx_strand_id
1 'polypeptide(L)'
;RGLGDVYKRQNIDSVNIKDFSTHDIEVYVREQCDIMEEAATHVENAKAEYEAVTEEYNDIQIMEEAPTQIRDKILSCAETIDNMMVDRRILKSTEHKLSNAAYRRMEAVENEMPGGIKLLKASEDYYDTVKRDLRILEAEQLNLRTDADVLVTRQIKIRRLAKTAIFALAAVFAVFLISMTLVQNDSDTALFIGISLFAAILAVGMFALLKVTERNVIITEIKLNKATALLNKVKIKFINAANTLDYEYTKFGVKSSYELDKKYRLYEEMKKEQIRMLDMTSSLNSAENELENMLKNLGLYSPHIWLGRVRAIINPKEMVEVRHEINTRRYKLRQQICLLYTSDAA
;
A
#
# COMPACT_ATOMS: atom_id res chain seq x y z
N ARG A 1 39.07 23.45 14.18
CA ARG A 1 40.48 23.96 14.08
C ARG A 1 40.92 24.14 15.51
N GLY A 2 41.89 23.31 15.97
CA GLY A 2 42.21 23.17 17.37
C GLY A 2 43.16 24.26 17.85
N LEU A 3 43.16 24.49 19.15
CA LEU A 3 44.08 25.36 19.93
C LEU A 3 45.58 25.23 19.55
N GLY A 4 45.97 24.17 18.86
CA GLY A 4 47.36 23.99 18.35
C GLY A 4 47.77 24.92 17.24
N ASP A 5 46.85 25.54 16.49
CA ASP A 5 47.17 26.46 15.40
C ASP A 5 47.39 27.90 15.90
N VAL A 6 46.80 28.26 17.04
CA VAL A 6 47.04 29.55 17.69
C VAL A 6 48.43 29.55 18.36
N TYR A 7 48.86 28.41 18.94
CA TYR A 7 50.20 28.28 19.55
C TYR A 7 51.33 28.25 18.54
N LYS A 8 51.16 27.83 17.29
CA LYS A 8 52.18 27.84 16.27
C LYS A 8 52.52 29.25 15.74
N ARG A 9 51.62 30.21 15.95
CA ARG A 9 51.84 31.61 15.55
C ARG A 9 52.57 32.45 16.61
N GLN A 10 52.77 31.96 17.83
CA GLN A 10 53.47 32.66 18.90
C GLN A 10 54.97 32.37 18.99
N ASN A 11 55.62 31.87 17.94
CA ASN A 11 57.08 32.07 17.84
C ASN A 11 57.31 33.52 17.38
N ILE A 12 57.24 34.43 18.32
CA ILE A 12 57.72 35.79 18.17
C ILE A 12 59.25 35.69 18.10
N ASP A 13 59.80 35.35 16.94
CA ASP A 13 61.12 35.80 16.58
C ASP A 13 61.07 37.32 16.71
N SER A 14 61.94 37.86 17.50
CA SER A 14 62.08 39.31 17.76
C SER A 14 62.09 40.06 16.45
N VAL A 15 60.87 40.47 16.01
CA VAL A 15 60.71 41.25 14.78
C VAL A 15 61.35 42.59 15.01
N ASN A 16 62.43 42.84 14.30
CA ASN A 16 63.19 44.11 14.43
C ASN A 16 62.40 45.24 13.76
N ILE A 17 61.56 45.92 14.54
CA ILE A 17 60.60 46.95 14.11
C ILE A 17 61.33 48.14 13.41
N LYS A 18 62.67 48.23 13.54
CA LYS A 18 63.45 49.31 12.96
C LYS A 18 63.57 49.29 11.42
N ASP A 19 63.21 48.17 10.79
CA ASP A 19 63.33 48.01 9.33
C ASP A 19 61.95 48.08 8.60
N PHE A 20 60.86 48.34 9.33
CA PHE A 20 59.47 48.40 8.75
C PHE A 20 59.16 49.83 8.24
N SER A 21 58.49 49.90 7.10
CA SER A 21 57.87 51.14 6.67
C SER A 21 56.65 51.47 7.60
N THR A 22 56.24 52.73 7.62
CA THR A 22 55.10 53.19 8.46
C THR A 22 53.81 52.41 8.17
N HIS A 23 53.68 51.96 6.93
CA HIS A 23 52.49 51.12 6.51
C HIS A 23 52.58 49.71 7.07
N ASP A 24 53.75 49.11 7.06
CA ASP A 24 53.95 47.75 7.61
C ASP A 24 53.73 47.71 9.13
N ILE A 25 54.13 48.77 9.82
CA ILE A 25 53.85 48.92 11.27
C ILE A 25 52.33 49.03 11.52
N GLU A 26 51.60 49.79 10.72
CA GLU A 26 50.18 49.97 10.85
C GLU A 26 49.45 48.62 10.62
N VAL A 27 49.83 47.86 9.60
CA VAL A 27 49.29 46.52 9.31
C VAL A 27 49.58 45.57 10.46
N TYR A 28 50.80 45.52 10.94
CA TYR A 28 51.22 44.67 12.06
C TYR A 28 50.46 45.00 13.34
N VAL A 29 50.33 46.31 13.70
CA VAL A 29 49.53 46.70 14.89
C VAL A 29 48.08 46.30 14.75
N ARG A 30 47.51 46.46 13.55
CA ARG A 30 46.10 46.04 13.31
C ARG A 30 45.95 44.52 13.45
N GLU A 31 46.86 43.73 12.87
CA GLU A 31 46.85 42.28 13.04
C GLU A 31 47.01 41.86 14.52
N GLN A 32 47.85 42.55 15.30
CA GLN A 32 48.00 42.27 16.74
C GLN A 32 46.74 42.66 17.52
N CYS A 33 46.09 43.76 17.18
CA CYS A 33 44.83 44.17 17.79
C CYS A 33 43.72 43.14 17.50
N ASP A 34 43.62 42.66 16.25
CA ASP A 34 42.62 41.63 15.87
C ASP A 34 42.87 40.32 16.63
N ILE A 35 44.13 39.90 16.79
CA ILE A 35 44.50 38.70 17.59
C ILE A 35 44.15 38.90 19.08
N MET A 36 44.39 40.09 19.64
CA MET A 36 44.03 40.40 21.04
C MET A 36 42.48 40.39 21.24
N GLU A 37 41.72 40.93 20.27
CA GLU A 37 40.26 40.92 20.32
C GLU A 37 39.71 39.48 20.24
N GLU A 38 40.25 38.63 19.34
CA GLU A 38 39.94 37.22 19.24
C GLU A 38 40.26 36.48 20.55
N ALA A 39 41.42 36.71 21.13
CA ALA A 39 41.83 36.11 22.41
C ALA A 39 40.92 36.56 23.57
N ALA A 40 40.57 37.83 23.67
CA ALA A 40 39.63 38.34 24.68
C ALA A 40 38.24 37.68 24.54
N THR A 41 37.74 37.52 23.31
CA THR A 41 36.48 36.87 23.04
C THR A 41 36.53 35.38 23.48
N HIS A 42 37.65 34.71 23.21
CA HIS A 42 37.86 33.33 23.66
C HIS A 42 37.88 33.19 25.19
N VAL A 43 38.52 34.14 25.90
CA VAL A 43 38.51 34.17 27.38
C VAL A 43 37.10 34.34 27.91
N GLU A 44 36.33 35.26 27.33
CA GLU A 44 34.96 35.58 27.77
C GLU A 44 34.03 34.39 27.55
N ASN A 45 34.15 33.75 26.39
CA ASN A 45 33.39 32.51 26.09
C ASN A 45 33.77 31.36 27.05
N ALA A 46 35.07 31.18 27.32
CA ALA A 46 35.52 30.14 28.26
C ALA A 46 35.07 30.40 29.70
N LYS A 47 35.00 31.67 30.12
CA LYS A 47 34.43 32.03 31.43
C LYS A 47 32.93 31.74 31.52
N ALA A 48 32.16 32.16 30.51
CA ALA A 48 30.71 31.89 30.46
C ALA A 48 30.43 30.38 30.49
N GLU A 49 31.23 29.59 29.73
CA GLU A 49 31.10 28.14 29.75
C GLU A 49 31.51 27.54 31.12
N TYR A 50 32.53 28.07 31.78
CA TYR A 50 32.92 27.63 33.12
C TYR A 50 31.85 27.93 34.16
N GLU A 51 31.20 29.07 34.08
CA GLU A 51 30.08 29.44 34.96
C GLU A 51 28.92 28.47 34.76
N ALA A 52 28.47 28.23 33.51
CA ALA A 52 27.39 27.28 33.17
C ALA A 52 27.70 25.86 33.68
N VAL A 53 28.90 25.35 33.46
CA VAL A 53 29.30 24.01 33.96
C VAL A 53 29.41 23.97 35.50
N THR A 54 29.70 25.13 36.13
CA THR A 54 29.69 25.21 37.58
C THR A 54 28.30 25.22 38.18
N GLU A 55 27.34 25.86 37.50
CA GLU A 55 25.90 25.77 37.84
C GLU A 55 25.41 24.32 37.75
N GLU A 56 25.73 23.58 36.66
CA GLU A 56 25.38 22.14 36.54
C GLU A 56 25.96 21.33 37.73
N TYR A 57 27.16 21.61 38.17
CA TYR A 57 27.77 20.94 39.32
C TYR A 57 27.03 21.25 40.62
N ASN A 58 26.66 22.51 40.84
CA ASN A 58 25.91 22.93 42.00
C ASN A 58 24.50 22.30 42.01
N ASP A 59 23.86 22.16 40.83
CA ASP A 59 22.58 21.48 40.67
C ASP A 59 22.64 20.04 41.20
N ILE A 60 23.74 19.29 40.93
CA ILE A 60 23.94 17.95 41.47
C ILE A 60 23.95 17.98 43.00
N GLN A 61 24.63 18.95 43.61
CA GLN A 61 24.69 19.04 45.07
C GLN A 61 23.33 19.35 45.67
N ILE A 62 22.59 20.30 45.08
CA ILE A 62 21.21 20.64 45.51
C ILE A 62 20.30 19.42 45.43
N MET A 63 20.38 18.61 44.38
CA MET A 63 19.58 17.36 44.23
C MET A 63 19.95 16.33 45.32
N GLU A 64 21.25 16.20 45.65
CA GLU A 64 21.71 15.25 46.69
C GLU A 64 21.29 15.68 48.11
N GLU A 65 21.28 16.98 48.38
CA GLU A 65 20.88 17.55 49.68
C GLU A 65 19.35 17.65 49.82
N ALA A 66 18.59 17.38 48.76
CA ALA A 66 17.14 17.49 48.74
C ALA A 66 16.47 16.58 49.79
N PRO A 67 15.38 17.04 50.45
CA PRO A 67 14.58 16.23 51.38
C PRO A 67 14.08 14.95 50.68
N THR A 68 14.08 13.82 51.42
CA THR A 68 13.73 12.50 50.90
C THR A 68 12.38 12.50 50.17
N GLN A 69 11.38 13.17 50.73
CA GLN A 69 10.04 13.23 50.10
C GLN A 69 10.03 13.93 48.73
N ILE A 70 10.85 14.97 48.56
CA ILE A 70 10.95 15.70 47.28
C ILE A 70 11.76 14.87 46.29
N ARG A 71 12.86 14.28 46.76
CA ARG A 71 13.70 13.40 45.94
C ARG A 71 12.93 12.20 45.42
N ASP A 72 12.09 11.55 46.25
CA ASP A 72 11.28 10.40 45.79
C ASP A 72 10.24 10.82 44.75
N LYS A 73 9.66 12.02 44.84
CA LYS A 73 8.76 12.55 43.82
C LYS A 73 9.49 12.83 42.50
N ILE A 74 10.67 13.45 42.55
CA ILE A 74 11.51 13.71 41.39
C ILE A 74 11.90 12.41 40.74
N LEU A 75 12.31 11.39 41.50
CA LEU A 75 12.67 10.06 41.03
C LEU A 75 11.49 9.40 40.31
N SER A 76 10.32 9.35 40.91
CA SER A 76 9.14 8.72 40.33
C SER A 76 8.69 9.42 39.03
N CYS A 77 8.80 10.74 38.95
CA CYS A 77 8.50 11.52 37.77
C CYS A 77 9.55 11.24 36.68
N ALA A 78 10.82 11.19 37.04
CA ALA A 78 11.93 10.85 36.11
C ALA A 78 11.78 9.43 35.56
N GLU A 79 11.45 8.44 36.38
CA GLU A 79 11.17 7.06 35.93
C GLU A 79 9.99 7.01 34.95
N THR A 80 8.95 7.77 35.20
CA THR A 80 7.80 7.88 34.29
C THR A 80 8.21 8.44 32.93
N ILE A 81 9.03 9.49 32.92
CA ILE A 81 9.57 10.09 31.68
C ILE A 81 10.45 9.09 30.91
N ASP A 82 11.39 8.39 31.58
CA ASP A 82 12.27 7.40 30.90
C ASP A 82 11.46 6.26 30.30
N ASN A 83 10.46 5.74 31.02
CA ASN A 83 9.55 4.72 30.49
C ASN A 83 8.78 5.22 29.27
N MET A 84 8.22 6.43 29.30
CA MET A 84 7.54 7.04 28.16
C MET A 84 8.48 7.26 26.97
N MET A 85 9.74 7.66 27.22
CA MET A 85 10.75 7.82 26.17
C MET A 85 11.10 6.47 25.52
N VAL A 86 11.20 5.38 26.29
CA VAL A 86 11.44 4.03 25.79
C VAL A 86 10.26 3.57 24.93
N ASP A 87 9.04 3.70 25.41
CA ASP A 87 7.83 3.33 24.70
C ASP A 87 7.67 4.13 23.39
N ARG A 88 7.95 5.43 23.41
CA ARG A 88 7.96 6.27 22.21
C ARG A 88 9.00 5.82 21.21
N ARG A 89 10.18 5.37 21.65
CA ARG A 89 11.24 4.84 20.77
C ARG A 89 10.81 3.54 20.11
N ILE A 90 10.16 2.64 20.86
CA ILE A 90 9.62 1.39 20.36
C ILE A 90 8.55 1.67 19.29
N LEU A 91 7.59 2.53 19.56
CA LEU A 91 6.56 2.93 18.59
C LEU A 91 7.16 3.56 17.32
N LYS A 92 8.18 4.41 17.46
CA LYS A 92 8.86 5.04 16.33
C LYS A 92 9.67 4.05 15.48
N SER A 93 10.15 2.96 16.06
CA SER A 93 10.90 1.91 15.37
C SER A 93 10.01 0.90 14.63
N THR A 94 8.69 0.96 14.82
CA THR A 94 7.73 0.11 14.12
C THR A 94 7.72 0.47 12.64
N GLU A 95 8.08 -0.48 11.78
CA GLU A 95 8.09 -0.28 10.33
C GLU A 95 6.68 0.04 9.83
N HIS A 96 6.54 1.15 9.14
CA HIS A 96 5.29 1.50 8.47
C HIS A 96 5.06 0.57 7.26
N LYS A 97 4.10 -0.33 7.38
CA LYS A 97 3.73 -1.31 6.34
C LYS A 97 3.04 -0.69 5.12
N LEU A 98 2.65 0.59 5.20
CA LEU A 98 1.99 1.33 4.13
C LEU A 98 2.84 2.54 3.73
N SER A 99 2.97 2.79 2.41
CA SER A 99 3.68 3.98 1.94
C SER A 99 2.88 5.26 2.25
N ASN A 100 3.56 6.40 2.45
CA ASN A 100 2.91 7.69 2.71
C ASN A 100 1.90 8.09 1.63
N ALA A 101 2.16 7.74 0.36
CA ALA A 101 1.24 8.00 -0.75
C ALA A 101 -0.03 7.14 -0.64
N ALA A 102 0.10 5.87 -0.23
CA ALA A 102 -1.04 4.98 -0.02
C ALA A 102 -1.86 5.42 1.21
N TYR A 103 -1.18 5.84 2.29
CA TYR A 103 -1.84 6.38 3.48
C TYR A 103 -2.72 7.59 3.16
N ARG A 104 -2.18 8.60 2.46
CA ARG A 104 -2.95 9.80 2.07
C ARG A 104 -4.13 9.49 1.15
N ARG A 105 -3.99 8.50 0.25
CA ARG A 105 -5.11 8.05 -0.59
C ARG A 105 -6.23 7.43 0.24
N MET A 106 -5.89 6.60 1.25
CA MET A 106 -6.87 5.99 2.14
C MET A 106 -7.55 7.04 3.02
N GLU A 107 -6.80 8.00 3.54
CA GLU A 107 -7.32 9.13 4.31
C GLU A 107 -8.34 9.95 3.52
N ALA A 108 -8.06 10.25 2.24
CA ALA A 108 -8.97 11.03 1.38
C ALA A 108 -10.32 10.35 1.15
N VAL A 109 -10.41 9.03 1.26
CA VAL A 109 -11.62 8.24 0.99
C VAL A 109 -12.08 7.43 2.21
N GLU A 110 -11.58 7.76 3.41
CA GLU A 110 -11.84 7.03 4.66
C GLU A 110 -13.33 6.78 4.89
N ASN A 111 -14.16 7.80 4.71
CA ASN A 111 -15.60 7.72 4.95
C ASN A 111 -16.32 6.77 3.96
N GLU A 112 -15.75 6.57 2.78
CA GLU A 112 -16.32 5.70 1.74
C GLU A 112 -15.83 4.25 1.87
N MET A 113 -14.75 3.99 2.62
CA MET A 113 -14.07 2.69 2.66
C MET A 113 -14.93 1.52 3.10
N PRO A 114 -15.68 1.57 4.22
CA PRO A 114 -16.48 0.43 4.65
C PRO A 114 -17.58 0.04 3.65
N GLY A 115 -18.15 1.05 2.96
CA GLY A 115 -19.10 0.86 1.86
C GLY A 115 -18.40 0.39 0.59
N GLY A 116 -17.28 0.99 0.23
CA GLY A 116 -16.48 0.69 -0.95
C GLY A 116 -15.96 -0.75 -0.99
N ILE A 117 -15.47 -1.27 0.13
CA ILE A 117 -15.02 -2.67 0.23
C ILE A 117 -16.18 -3.65 -0.06
N LYS A 118 -17.37 -3.39 0.53
CA LYS A 118 -18.55 -4.21 0.30
C LYS A 118 -19.04 -4.12 -1.14
N LEU A 119 -19.04 -2.92 -1.70
CA LEU A 119 -19.46 -2.67 -3.08
C LEU A 119 -18.51 -3.37 -4.05
N LEU A 120 -17.22 -3.18 -3.89
CA LEU A 120 -16.20 -3.81 -4.74
C LEU A 120 -16.28 -5.33 -4.71
N LYS A 121 -16.47 -5.93 -3.52
CA LYS A 121 -16.67 -7.37 -3.40
C LYS A 121 -17.93 -7.83 -4.13
N ALA A 122 -19.05 -7.12 -3.98
CA ALA A 122 -20.28 -7.43 -4.69
C ALA A 122 -20.13 -7.29 -6.22
N SER A 123 -19.35 -6.31 -6.68
CA SER A 123 -19.04 -6.12 -8.10
C SER A 123 -18.16 -7.26 -8.65
N GLU A 124 -17.18 -7.74 -7.87
CA GLU A 124 -16.36 -8.92 -8.22
C GLU A 124 -17.22 -10.19 -8.32
N ASP A 125 -18.06 -10.46 -7.32
CA ASP A 125 -18.95 -11.61 -7.28
C ASP A 125 -19.96 -11.57 -8.46
N TYR A 126 -20.48 -10.38 -8.78
CA TYR A 126 -21.38 -10.18 -9.92
C TYR A 126 -20.66 -10.41 -11.25
N TYR A 127 -19.47 -9.85 -11.43
CA TYR A 127 -18.64 -10.05 -12.63
C TYR A 127 -18.35 -11.54 -12.85
N ASP A 128 -17.96 -12.27 -11.82
CA ASP A 128 -17.66 -13.71 -11.92
C ASP A 128 -18.92 -14.53 -12.24
N THR A 129 -20.08 -14.13 -11.72
CA THR A 129 -21.35 -14.76 -12.03
C THR A 129 -21.73 -14.55 -13.49
N VAL A 130 -21.69 -13.30 -13.98
CA VAL A 130 -22.00 -12.97 -15.38
C VAL A 130 -21.00 -13.63 -16.34
N LYS A 131 -19.72 -13.72 -15.97
CA LYS A 131 -18.69 -14.42 -16.74
C LYS A 131 -18.95 -15.92 -16.86
N ARG A 132 -19.45 -16.54 -15.79
CA ARG A 132 -19.85 -17.95 -15.78
C ARG A 132 -21.07 -18.17 -16.67
N ASP A 133 -22.09 -17.34 -16.54
CA ASP A 133 -23.30 -17.39 -17.37
C ASP A 133 -22.97 -17.22 -18.86
N LEU A 134 -22.06 -16.30 -19.19
CA LEU A 134 -21.59 -16.10 -20.54
C LEU A 134 -20.99 -17.36 -21.13
N ARG A 135 -20.09 -18.03 -20.40
CA ARG A 135 -19.44 -19.27 -20.85
C ARG A 135 -20.46 -20.39 -21.06
N ILE A 136 -21.44 -20.53 -20.17
CA ILE A 136 -22.49 -21.54 -20.29
C ILE A 136 -23.34 -21.29 -21.52
N LEU A 137 -23.75 -20.05 -21.77
CA LEU A 137 -24.56 -19.70 -22.94
C LEU A 137 -23.76 -19.79 -24.25
N GLU A 138 -22.47 -19.51 -24.28
CA GLU A 138 -21.61 -19.73 -25.44
C GLU A 138 -21.49 -21.21 -25.78
N ALA A 139 -21.33 -22.08 -24.78
CA ALA A 139 -21.32 -23.52 -24.95
C ALA A 139 -22.66 -24.06 -25.45
N GLU A 140 -23.78 -23.58 -24.88
CA GLU A 140 -25.11 -23.95 -25.32
C GLU A 140 -25.39 -23.51 -26.76
N GLN A 141 -25.03 -22.27 -27.11
CA GLN A 141 -25.16 -21.78 -28.48
C GLN A 141 -24.36 -22.63 -29.47
N LEU A 142 -23.12 -23.01 -29.12
CA LEU A 142 -22.29 -23.86 -29.95
C LEU A 142 -22.91 -25.24 -30.19
N ASN A 143 -23.44 -25.87 -29.11
CA ASN A 143 -24.13 -27.14 -29.17
C ASN A 143 -25.39 -27.05 -30.08
N LEU A 144 -26.24 -26.03 -29.86
CA LEU A 144 -27.43 -25.82 -30.68
C LEU A 144 -27.11 -25.57 -32.15
N ARG A 145 -25.96 -24.88 -32.44
CA ARG A 145 -25.49 -24.63 -33.80
C ARG A 145 -25.04 -25.93 -34.48
N THR A 146 -24.27 -26.77 -33.77
CA THR A 146 -23.86 -28.07 -34.28
C THR A 146 -25.05 -29.00 -34.52
N ASP A 147 -26.04 -29.01 -33.59
CA ASP A 147 -27.27 -29.78 -33.77
C ASP A 147 -28.09 -29.30 -34.97
N ALA A 148 -28.21 -27.97 -35.17
CA ALA A 148 -28.85 -27.41 -36.36
C ALA A 148 -28.17 -27.86 -37.67
N ASP A 149 -26.85 -27.80 -37.74
CA ASP A 149 -26.07 -28.21 -38.91
C ASP A 149 -26.25 -29.72 -39.23
N VAL A 150 -26.26 -30.56 -38.19
CA VAL A 150 -26.53 -32.02 -38.31
C VAL A 150 -27.97 -32.27 -38.82
N LEU A 151 -28.98 -31.57 -38.25
CA LEU A 151 -30.37 -31.71 -38.67
C LEU A 151 -30.59 -31.25 -40.12
N VAL A 152 -29.98 -30.11 -40.50
CA VAL A 152 -30.06 -29.63 -41.89
C VAL A 152 -29.40 -30.63 -42.88
N THR A 153 -28.24 -31.17 -42.52
CA THR A 153 -27.57 -32.17 -43.32
C THR A 153 -28.41 -33.45 -43.47
N ARG A 154 -29.03 -33.88 -42.37
CA ARG A 154 -29.97 -35.02 -42.35
C ARG A 154 -31.21 -34.74 -43.21
N GLN A 155 -31.79 -33.55 -43.14
CA GLN A 155 -32.92 -33.13 -43.96
C GLN A 155 -32.57 -33.18 -45.45
N ILE A 156 -31.37 -32.70 -45.87
CA ILE A 156 -30.90 -32.76 -47.24
C ILE A 156 -30.76 -34.20 -47.72
N LYS A 157 -30.20 -35.11 -46.89
CA LYS A 157 -30.06 -36.53 -47.21
C LYS A 157 -31.46 -37.20 -47.40
N ILE A 158 -32.40 -36.94 -46.47
CA ILE A 158 -33.76 -37.49 -46.57
C ILE A 158 -34.49 -36.95 -47.81
N ARG A 159 -34.38 -35.66 -48.14
CA ARG A 159 -34.93 -35.08 -49.38
C ARG A 159 -34.38 -35.73 -50.63
N ARG A 160 -33.06 -36.02 -50.67
CA ARG A 160 -32.42 -36.74 -51.79
C ARG A 160 -32.97 -38.17 -51.90
N LEU A 161 -33.03 -38.91 -50.79
CA LEU A 161 -33.64 -40.25 -50.73
C LEU A 161 -35.12 -40.25 -51.16
N ALA A 162 -35.89 -39.22 -50.71
CA ALA A 162 -37.27 -39.10 -51.14
C ALA A 162 -37.41 -38.89 -52.64
N LYS A 163 -36.56 -38.03 -53.25
CA LYS A 163 -36.55 -37.81 -54.70
C LYS A 163 -36.18 -39.11 -55.45
N THR A 164 -35.13 -39.83 -55.03
CA THR A 164 -34.71 -41.07 -55.68
C THR A 164 -35.79 -42.18 -55.51
N ALA A 165 -36.43 -42.27 -54.36
CA ALA A 165 -37.53 -43.21 -54.13
C ALA A 165 -38.75 -42.89 -55.00
N ILE A 166 -39.12 -41.64 -55.20
CA ILE A 166 -40.21 -41.24 -56.08
C ILE A 166 -39.88 -41.59 -57.53
N PHE A 167 -38.64 -41.32 -58.00
CA PHE A 167 -38.21 -41.71 -59.34
C PHE A 167 -38.23 -43.24 -59.54
N ALA A 168 -37.70 -43.98 -58.54
CA ALA A 168 -37.74 -45.46 -58.57
C ALA A 168 -39.16 -46.01 -58.60
N LEU A 169 -40.06 -45.48 -57.79
CA LEU A 169 -41.49 -45.84 -57.78
C LEU A 169 -42.16 -45.53 -59.14
N ALA A 170 -41.89 -44.34 -59.71
CA ALA A 170 -42.43 -43.96 -61.02
C ALA A 170 -41.91 -44.89 -62.11
N ALA A 171 -40.63 -45.29 -62.08
CA ALA A 171 -40.05 -46.27 -63.02
C ALA A 171 -40.70 -47.65 -62.90
N VAL A 172 -40.87 -48.15 -61.64
CA VAL A 172 -41.56 -49.45 -61.42
C VAL A 172 -42.99 -49.38 -61.90
N PHE A 173 -43.71 -48.25 -61.64
CA PHE A 173 -45.08 -48.09 -62.15
C PHE A 173 -45.17 -48.01 -63.64
N ALA A 174 -44.21 -47.33 -64.34
CA ALA A 174 -44.14 -47.28 -65.77
C ALA A 174 -43.88 -48.68 -66.39
N VAL A 175 -42.92 -49.43 -65.84
CA VAL A 175 -42.66 -50.82 -66.25
C VAL A 175 -43.90 -51.70 -66.09
N PHE A 176 -44.56 -51.54 -64.99
CA PHE A 176 -45.80 -52.26 -64.69
C PHE A 176 -46.93 -51.92 -65.72
N LEU A 177 -47.14 -50.64 -66.04
CA LEU A 177 -48.10 -50.23 -67.06
C LEU A 177 -47.76 -50.83 -68.46
N ILE A 178 -46.50 -50.86 -68.81
CA ILE A 178 -46.08 -51.48 -70.05
C ILE A 178 -46.31 -53.01 -70.02
N SER A 179 -46.08 -53.69 -68.93
CA SER A 179 -46.36 -55.12 -68.75
C SER A 179 -47.86 -55.45 -68.92
N MET A 180 -48.72 -54.62 -68.33
CA MET A 180 -50.16 -54.78 -68.42
C MET A 180 -50.70 -54.57 -69.80
N THR A 181 -50.05 -53.76 -70.66
CA THR A 181 -50.48 -53.62 -72.06
C THR A 181 -49.95 -54.76 -73.00
N LEU A 182 -48.91 -55.47 -72.60
CA LEU A 182 -48.27 -56.54 -73.41
C LEU A 182 -48.73 -57.90 -73.04
N VAL A 183 -49.15 -58.11 -71.76
CA VAL A 183 -49.56 -59.46 -71.23
C VAL A 183 -50.98 -59.38 -70.72
N GLN A 184 -52.01 -59.90 -71.46
CA GLN A 184 -53.40 -60.01 -71.06
C GLN A 184 -53.59 -61.21 -70.12
N ASN A 185 -53.24 -61.12 -68.86
CA ASN A 185 -53.44 -62.16 -67.85
C ASN A 185 -54.24 -61.64 -66.67
N ASP A 186 -55.34 -62.23 -66.32
CA ASP A 186 -56.21 -61.84 -65.18
C ASP A 186 -55.61 -62.02 -63.79
N SER A 187 -54.45 -62.70 -63.66
CA SER A 187 -53.78 -62.89 -62.32
C SER A 187 -52.95 -61.73 -61.86
N ASP A 188 -52.71 -60.73 -62.71
CA ASP A 188 -51.77 -59.60 -62.36
C ASP A 188 -52.40 -58.44 -61.57
N THR A 189 -53.73 -58.41 -61.45
CA THR A 189 -54.50 -57.39 -60.72
C THR A 189 -54.22 -57.40 -59.21
N ALA A 190 -54.05 -58.59 -58.60
CA ALA A 190 -53.72 -58.71 -57.17
C ALA A 190 -52.28 -58.18 -56.83
N LEU A 191 -51.32 -58.46 -57.73
CA LEU A 191 -49.95 -57.93 -57.61
C LEU A 191 -49.93 -56.43 -57.76
N PHE A 192 -50.75 -55.85 -58.63
CA PHE A 192 -50.86 -54.38 -58.83
C PHE A 192 -51.40 -53.69 -57.56
N ILE A 193 -52.44 -54.24 -56.94
CA ILE A 193 -53.02 -53.73 -55.69
C ILE A 193 -51.92 -53.78 -54.59
N GLY A 194 -51.21 -54.91 -54.47
CA GLY A 194 -50.13 -55.06 -53.47
C GLY A 194 -49.01 -54.04 -53.62
N ILE A 195 -48.50 -53.85 -54.86
CA ILE A 195 -47.42 -52.88 -55.18
C ILE A 195 -47.93 -51.45 -54.93
N SER A 196 -49.11 -51.10 -55.34
CA SER A 196 -49.71 -49.77 -55.14
C SER A 196 -49.93 -49.48 -53.66
N LEU A 197 -50.36 -50.40 -52.83
CA LEU A 197 -50.55 -50.27 -51.42
C LEU A 197 -49.22 -50.13 -50.67
N PHE A 198 -48.17 -50.89 -51.06
CA PHE A 198 -46.83 -50.76 -50.55
C PHE A 198 -46.20 -49.42 -50.92
N ALA A 199 -46.38 -48.94 -52.16
CA ALA A 199 -45.96 -47.64 -52.59
C ALA A 199 -46.58 -46.47 -51.78
N ALA A 200 -47.90 -46.59 -51.50
CA ALA A 200 -48.62 -45.62 -50.70
C ALA A 200 -48.09 -45.59 -49.26
N ILE A 201 -47.85 -46.76 -48.64
CA ILE A 201 -47.27 -46.82 -47.27
C ILE A 201 -45.90 -46.18 -47.21
N LEU A 202 -45.03 -46.49 -48.22
CA LEU A 202 -43.69 -45.86 -48.32
C LEU A 202 -43.80 -44.34 -48.50
N ALA A 203 -44.70 -43.86 -49.36
CA ALA A 203 -44.91 -42.43 -49.59
C ALA A 203 -45.39 -41.70 -48.29
N VAL A 204 -46.34 -42.28 -47.56
CA VAL A 204 -46.78 -41.73 -46.30
C VAL A 204 -45.68 -41.75 -45.25
N GLY A 205 -44.96 -42.86 -45.13
CA GLY A 205 -43.80 -42.94 -44.21
C GLY A 205 -42.70 -41.89 -44.50
N MET A 206 -42.36 -41.72 -45.80
CA MET A 206 -41.37 -40.73 -46.22
C MET A 206 -41.88 -39.31 -45.97
N PHE A 207 -43.14 -39.01 -46.23
CA PHE A 207 -43.74 -37.72 -45.94
C PHE A 207 -43.74 -37.41 -44.41
N ALA A 208 -44.09 -38.41 -43.60
CA ALA A 208 -44.04 -38.24 -42.14
C ALA A 208 -42.63 -37.96 -41.65
N LEU A 209 -41.60 -38.70 -42.16
CA LEU A 209 -40.19 -38.45 -41.80
C LEU A 209 -39.74 -37.07 -42.23
N LEU A 210 -40.11 -36.59 -43.41
CA LEU A 210 -39.79 -35.23 -43.84
C LEU A 210 -40.42 -34.17 -42.94
N LYS A 211 -41.71 -34.32 -42.57
CA LYS A 211 -42.43 -33.41 -41.70
C LYS A 211 -41.83 -33.36 -40.28
N VAL A 212 -41.47 -34.51 -39.72
CA VAL A 212 -40.84 -34.57 -38.38
C VAL A 212 -39.50 -33.90 -38.41
N THR A 213 -38.68 -34.12 -39.48
CA THR A 213 -37.38 -33.51 -39.59
C THR A 213 -37.47 -32.01 -39.81
N GLU A 214 -38.38 -31.53 -40.63
CA GLU A 214 -38.65 -30.10 -40.85
C GLU A 214 -39.05 -29.40 -39.55
N ARG A 215 -39.96 -30.01 -38.75
CA ARG A 215 -40.39 -29.51 -37.46
C ARG A 215 -39.19 -29.41 -36.48
N ASN A 216 -38.32 -30.42 -36.44
CA ASN A 216 -37.17 -30.44 -35.56
C ASN A 216 -36.15 -29.33 -35.93
N VAL A 217 -35.94 -29.08 -37.23
CA VAL A 217 -35.08 -27.99 -37.70
C VAL A 217 -35.61 -26.63 -37.24
N ILE A 218 -36.92 -26.38 -37.43
CA ILE A 218 -37.58 -25.12 -37.03
C ILE A 218 -37.47 -24.91 -35.49
N ILE A 219 -37.71 -25.96 -34.70
CA ILE A 219 -37.62 -25.87 -33.23
C ILE A 219 -36.18 -25.56 -32.80
N THR A 220 -35.17 -26.20 -33.42
CA THR A 220 -33.77 -25.96 -33.08
C THR A 220 -33.33 -24.56 -33.50
N GLU A 221 -33.81 -24.07 -34.65
CA GLU A 221 -33.55 -22.68 -35.09
C GLU A 221 -34.16 -21.64 -34.14
N ILE A 222 -35.39 -21.85 -33.66
CA ILE A 222 -36.02 -21.00 -32.65
C ILE A 222 -35.22 -21.00 -31.36
N LYS A 223 -34.76 -22.20 -30.90
CA LYS A 223 -33.89 -22.29 -29.70
C LYS A 223 -32.58 -21.57 -29.89
N LEU A 224 -31.92 -21.73 -31.05
CA LEU A 224 -30.66 -21.05 -31.39
C LEU A 224 -30.83 -19.54 -31.40
N ASN A 225 -31.90 -19.02 -31.99
CA ASN A 225 -32.20 -17.58 -31.98
C ASN A 225 -32.43 -17.04 -30.56
N LYS A 226 -33.15 -17.78 -29.72
CA LYS A 226 -33.33 -17.42 -28.30
C LYS A 226 -32.01 -17.45 -27.55
N ALA A 227 -31.19 -18.47 -27.71
CA ALA A 227 -29.87 -18.57 -27.08
C ALA A 227 -28.95 -17.40 -27.52
N THR A 228 -28.97 -17.07 -28.80
CA THR A 228 -28.19 -15.92 -29.34
C THR A 228 -28.67 -14.59 -28.76
N ALA A 229 -29.97 -14.38 -28.64
CA ALA A 229 -30.53 -13.17 -28.03
C ALA A 229 -30.14 -13.05 -26.55
N LEU A 230 -30.21 -14.16 -25.79
CA LEU A 230 -29.81 -14.21 -24.40
C LEU A 230 -28.27 -13.95 -24.28
N LEU A 231 -27.47 -14.57 -25.13
CA LEU A 231 -26.03 -14.38 -25.17
C LEU A 231 -25.68 -12.91 -25.37
N ASN A 232 -26.31 -12.24 -26.34
CA ASN A 232 -26.08 -10.81 -26.58
C ASN A 232 -26.44 -9.95 -25.37
N LYS A 233 -27.55 -10.27 -24.69
CA LYS A 233 -27.94 -9.59 -23.44
C LYS A 233 -26.91 -9.79 -22.32
N VAL A 234 -26.40 -11.01 -22.16
CA VAL A 234 -25.37 -11.32 -21.15
C VAL A 234 -24.03 -10.70 -21.52
N LYS A 235 -23.66 -10.65 -22.81
CA LYS A 235 -22.45 -9.90 -23.27
C LYS A 235 -22.49 -8.44 -22.88
N ILE A 236 -23.63 -7.77 -23.04
CA ILE A 236 -23.77 -6.38 -22.60
C ILE A 236 -23.61 -6.25 -21.10
N LYS A 237 -24.23 -7.16 -20.32
CA LYS A 237 -24.05 -7.17 -18.86
C LYS A 237 -22.61 -7.40 -18.45
N PHE A 238 -21.89 -8.29 -19.14
CA PHE A 238 -20.49 -8.59 -18.90
C PHE A 238 -19.61 -7.36 -19.14
N ILE A 239 -19.79 -6.66 -20.27
CA ILE A 239 -19.06 -5.43 -20.57
C ILE A 239 -19.31 -4.36 -19.52
N ASN A 240 -20.57 -4.17 -19.13
CA ASN A 240 -20.92 -3.20 -18.10
C ASN A 240 -20.31 -3.56 -16.74
N ALA A 241 -20.38 -4.84 -16.35
CA ALA A 241 -19.78 -5.32 -15.11
C ALA A 241 -18.24 -5.16 -15.13
N ALA A 242 -17.59 -5.46 -16.26
CA ALA A 242 -16.15 -5.27 -16.43
C ALA A 242 -15.75 -3.80 -16.31
N ASN A 243 -16.48 -2.89 -16.97
CA ASN A 243 -16.21 -1.46 -16.92
C ASN A 243 -16.43 -0.89 -15.51
N THR A 244 -17.48 -1.32 -14.82
CA THR A 244 -17.75 -0.91 -13.43
C THR A 244 -16.63 -1.37 -12.50
N LEU A 245 -16.19 -2.62 -12.64
CA LEU A 245 -15.13 -3.19 -11.83
C LEU A 245 -13.78 -2.50 -12.09
N ASP A 246 -13.44 -2.22 -13.35
CA ASP A 246 -12.23 -1.49 -13.73
C ASP A 246 -12.22 -0.05 -13.17
N TYR A 247 -13.37 0.63 -13.24
CA TYR A 247 -13.54 1.94 -12.61
C TYR A 247 -13.29 1.89 -11.10
N GLU A 248 -13.88 0.90 -10.40
CA GLU A 248 -13.71 0.75 -8.95
C GLU A 248 -12.26 0.42 -8.59
N TYR A 249 -11.58 -0.45 -9.33
CA TYR A 249 -10.17 -0.75 -9.15
C TYR A 249 -9.30 0.49 -9.34
N THR A 250 -9.59 1.29 -10.35
CA THR A 250 -8.86 2.54 -10.63
C THR A 250 -9.12 3.57 -9.54
N LYS A 251 -10.38 3.73 -9.11
CA LYS A 251 -10.78 4.66 -8.04
C LYS A 251 -10.01 4.39 -6.75
N PHE A 252 -9.94 3.13 -6.32
CA PHE A 252 -9.28 2.76 -5.07
C PHE A 252 -7.78 2.42 -5.23
N GLY A 253 -7.27 2.34 -6.44
CA GLY A 253 -5.87 2.00 -6.73
C GLY A 253 -5.49 0.60 -6.23
N VAL A 254 -6.37 -0.39 -6.47
CA VAL A 254 -6.24 -1.79 -6.06
C VAL A 254 -6.59 -2.73 -7.20
N LYS A 255 -6.25 -4.01 -7.04
CA LYS A 255 -6.57 -5.06 -8.01
C LYS A 255 -7.61 -6.07 -7.50
N SER A 256 -8.04 -5.95 -6.25
CA SER A 256 -9.05 -6.81 -5.65
C SER A 256 -9.64 -6.19 -4.39
N SER A 257 -10.86 -6.63 -4.03
CA SER A 257 -11.51 -6.27 -2.77
C SER A 257 -10.71 -6.71 -1.55
N TYR A 258 -10.02 -7.85 -1.65
CA TYR A 258 -9.12 -8.34 -0.60
C TYR A 258 -7.92 -7.40 -0.38
N GLU A 259 -7.31 -6.89 -1.46
CA GLU A 259 -6.21 -5.92 -1.37
C GLU A 259 -6.69 -4.61 -0.73
N LEU A 260 -7.89 -4.16 -1.08
CA LEU A 260 -8.49 -2.97 -0.50
C LEU A 260 -8.73 -3.13 1.01
N ASP A 261 -9.34 -4.24 1.43
CA ASP A 261 -9.57 -4.56 2.84
C ASP A 261 -8.25 -4.61 3.63
N LYS A 262 -7.22 -5.28 3.07
CA LYS A 262 -5.89 -5.34 3.69
C LYS A 262 -5.26 -3.96 3.84
N LYS A 263 -5.29 -3.13 2.79
CA LYS A 263 -4.76 -1.76 2.83
C LYS A 263 -5.52 -0.89 3.84
N TYR A 264 -6.83 -1.05 3.91
CA TYR A 264 -7.66 -0.31 4.86
C TYR A 264 -7.37 -0.68 6.31
N ARG A 265 -7.21 -1.97 6.63
CA ARG A 265 -6.81 -2.42 7.97
C ARG A 265 -5.44 -1.87 8.38
N LEU A 266 -4.46 -1.90 7.46
CA LEU A 266 -3.15 -1.32 7.71
C LEU A 266 -3.24 0.21 7.94
N TYR A 267 -4.11 0.89 7.21
CA TYR A 267 -4.39 2.31 7.42
C TYR A 267 -4.97 2.57 8.80
N GLU A 268 -5.98 1.78 9.23
CA GLU A 268 -6.58 1.92 10.57
C GLU A 268 -5.56 1.66 11.69
N GLU A 269 -4.69 0.65 11.53
CA GLU A 269 -3.61 0.37 12.47
C GLU A 269 -2.65 1.57 12.58
N MET A 270 -2.18 2.08 11.43
CA MET A 270 -1.27 3.24 11.40
C MET A 270 -1.93 4.50 11.99
N LYS A 271 -3.20 4.74 11.71
CA LYS A 271 -3.96 5.86 12.30
C LYS A 271 -4.05 5.76 13.82
N LYS A 272 -4.33 4.56 14.33
CA LYS A 272 -4.32 4.31 15.79
C LYS A 272 -2.94 4.50 16.40
N GLU A 273 -1.88 4.04 15.75
CA GLU A 273 -0.50 4.26 16.18
C GLU A 273 -0.13 5.75 16.17
N GLN A 274 -0.55 6.48 15.15
CA GLN A 274 -0.32 7.93 15.08
C GLN A 274 -1.04 8.69 16.21
N ILE A 275 -2.29 8.35 16.50
CA ILE A 275 -3.04 8.93 17.61
C ILE A 275 -2.34 8.63 18.95
N ARG A 276 -1.92 7.37 19.16
CA ARG A 276 -1.16 6.98 20.36
C ARG A 276 0.15 7.76 20.50
N MET A 277 0.86 7.97 19.36
CA MET A 277 2.10 8.75 19.37
C MET A 277 1.87 10.21 19.75
N LEU A 278 0.79 10.83 19.27
CA LEU A 278 0.42 12.20 19.63
C LEU A 278 0.04 12.31 21.13
N ASP A 279 -0.77 11.38 21.61
CA ASP A 279 -1.19 11.33 23.01
C ASP A 279 0.01 11.11 23.95
N MET A 280 0.88 10.15 23.62
CA MET A 280 2.11 9.89 24.35
C MET A 280 3.06 11.10 24.34
N THR A 281 3.15 11.81 23.20
CA THR A 281 3.98 13.03 23.12
C THR A 281 3.42 14.14 24.00
N SER A 282 2.11 14.30 24.05
CA SER A 282 1.43 15.25 24.93
C SER A 282 1.65 14.92 26.42
N SER A 283 1.52 13.64 26.76
CA SER A 283 1.74 13.15 28.13
C SER A 283 3.20 13.30 28.56
N LEU A 284 4.15 13.01 27.65
CA LEU A 284 5.58 13.21 27.90
C LEU A 284 5.91 14.69 28.16
N ASN A 285 5.43 15.59 27.32
CA ASN A 285 5.65 17.03 27.51
C ASN A 285 5.05 17.52 28.86
N SER A 286 3.90 16.98 29.26
CA SER A 286 3.29 17.31 30.55
C SER A 286 4.17 16.84 31.72
N ALA A 287 4.70 15.60 31.64
CA ALA A 287 5.59 15.05 32.67
C ALA A 287 6.95 15.80 32.71
N GLU A 288 7.51 16.16 31.55
CA GLU A 288 8.74 16.98 31.46
C GLU A 288 8.54 18.35 32.09
N ASN A 289 7.42 19.02 31.84
CA ASN A 289 7.08 20.30 32.48
C ASN A 289 6.89 20.16 34.00
N GLU A 290 6.28 19.07 34.46
CA GLU A 290 6.12 18.79 35.91
C GLU A 290 7.48 18.59 36.57
N LEU A 291 8.36 17.78 35.95
CA LEU A 291 9.74 17.58 36.45
C LEU A 291 10.51 18.90 36.45
N GLU A 292 10.47 19.67 35.39
CA GLU A 292 11.15 20.99 35.34
C GLU A 292 10.65 21.93 36.47
N ASN A 293 9.36 21.98 36.71
CA ASN A 293 8.80 22.78 37.77
C ASN A 293 9.23 22.28 39.16
N MET A 294 9.30 20.97 39.39
CA MET A 294 9.82 20.40 40.64
C MET A 294 11.31 20.76 40.83
N LEU A 295 12.12 20.69 39.80
CA LEU A 295 13.53 21.06 39.85
C LEU A 295 13.73 22.57 40.07
N LYS A 296 12.92 23.43 39.42
CA LYS A 296 12.89 24.88 39.68
C LYS A 296 12.53 25.21 41.14
N ASN A 297 11.52 24.55 41.69
CA ASN A 297 11.09 24.72 43.05
C ASN A 297 12.13 24.24 44.06
N LEU A 298 12.97 23.29 43.70
CA LEU A 298 14.10 22.83 44.50
C LEU A 298 15.26 23.85 44.47
N GLY A 299 15.27 24.80 43.52
CA GLY A 299 16.25 25.86 43.41
C GLY A 299 17.43 25.53 42.46
N LEU A 300 17.25 24.63 41.50
CA LEU A 300 18.27 24.37 40.50
C LEU A 300 18.48 25.59 39.58
N TYR A 301 19.72 25.81 39.16
CA TYR A 301 20.11 26.90 38.25
C TYR A 301 19.69 26.62 36.81
N SER A 302 19.86 25.38 36.37
CA SER A 302 19.64 24.99 34.98
C SER A 302 18.73 23.75 34.87
N PRO A 303 17.45 23.79 35.32
CA PRO A 303 16.55 22.63 35.39
C PRO A 303 16.34 21.94 34.03
N HIS A 304 16.31 22.69 32.91
CA HIS A 304 16.08 22.19 31.56
C HIS A 304 17.17 21.21 31.06
N ILE A 305 18.40 21.33 31.55
CA ILE A 305 19.52 20.42 31.17
C ILE A 305 19.23 19.01 31.70
N TRP A 306 18.62 18.91 32.86
CA TRP A 306 18.31 17.63 33.52
C TRP A 306 17.18 16.87 32.84
N LEU A 307 16.33 17.53 32.03
CA LEU A 307 15.35 16.84 31.17
C LEU A 307 16.05 15.98 30.09
N GLY A 308 17.21 16.41 29.61
CA GLY A 308 18.04 15.62 28.70
C GLY A 308 18.83 14.49 29.38
N ARG A 309 18.98 14.57 30.71
CA ARG A 309 19.79 13.64 31.54
C ARG A 309 18.95 12.92 32.60
N VAL A 310 17.68 12.62 32.28
CA VAL A 310 16.71 11.98 33.21
C VAL A 310 17.26 10.70 33.82
N ARG A 311 18.02 9.90 33.03
CA ARG A 311 18.63 8.67 33.52
C ARG A 311 19.66 8.87 34.62
N ALA A 312 20.37 10.00 34.62
CA ALA A 312 21.30 10.32 35.69
C ALA A 312 20.56 10.59 37.02
N ILE A 313 19.33 11.14 36.94
CA ILE A 313 18.48 11.32 38.12
C ILE A 313 18.04 9.94 38.69
N ILE A 314 17.72 8.99 37.82
CA ILE A 314 17.22 7.66 38.22
C ILE A 314 18.37 6.75 38.72
N ASN A 315 19.50 6.76 38.01
CA ASN A 315 20.59 5.82 38.23
C ASN A 315 21.79 6.49 38.89
N PRO A 316 22.12 6.17 40.15
CA PRO A 316 23.28 6.74 40.84
C PRO A 316 24.63 6.55 40.12
N LYS A 317 24.77 5.45 39.33
CA LYS A 317 26.00 5.21 38.56
C LYS A 317 26.14 6.20 37.41
N GLU A 318 25.07 6.45 36.68
CA GLU A 318 25.05 7.46 35.60
C GLU A 318 25.27 8.87 36.19
N MET A 319 24.72 9.17 37.38
CA MET A 319 25.01 10.43 38.06
C MET A 319 26.49 10.62 38.39
N VAL A 320 27.17 9.56 38.82
CA VAL A 320 28.64 9.61 39.06
C VAL A 320 29.41 9.87 37.77
N GLU A 321 28.99 9.28 36.64
CA GLU A 321 29.61 9.52 35.32
C GLU A 321 29.39 10.97 34.88
N VAL A 322 28.18 11.49 34.98
CA VAL A 322 27.87 12.89 34.68
C VAL A 322 28.67 13.84 35.54
N ARG A 323 28.80 13.58 36.86
CA ARG A 323 29.61 14.38 37.77
C ARG A 323 31.10 14.37 37.36
N HIS A 324 31.61 13.22 36.97
CA HIS A 324 33.00 13.11 36.50
C HIS A 324 33.23 13.89 35.21
N GLU A 325 32.29 13.81 34.27
CA GLU A 325 32.30 14.56 33.01
C GLU A 325 32.32 16.07 33.29
N ILE A 326 31.41 16.58 34.13
CA ILE A 326 31.29 17.98 34.52
C ILE A 326 32.59 18.46 35.20
N ASN A 327 33.13 17.70 36.15
CA ASN A 327 34.39 18.07 36.82
C ASN A 327 35.59 18.11 35.86
N THR A 328 35.67 17.18 34.95
CA THR A 328 36.74 17.11 33.95
C THR A 328 36.65 18.34 33.02
N ARG A 329 35.44 18.73 32.63
CA ARG A 329 35.19 19.92 31.76
C ARG A 329 35.53 21.19 32.50
N ARG A 330 35.11 21.34 33.78
CA ARG A 330 35.50 22.48 34.64
C ARG A 330 37.00 22.61 34.77
N TYR A 331 37.72 21.52 35.02
CA TYR A 331 39.16 21.52 35.13
C TYR A 331 39.85 22.00 33.84
N LYS A 332 39.40 21.48 32.69
CA LYS A 332 39.94 21.91 31.36
C LYS A 332 39.68 23.39 31.09
N LEU A 333 38.47 23.87 31.33
CA LEU A 333 38.11 25.28 31.15
C LEU A 333 38.93 26.18 32.07
N ARG A 334 39.14 25.80 33.33
CA ARG A 334 39.99 26.54 34.26
C ARG A 334 41.43 26.61 33.79
N GLN A 335 41.99 25.52 33.25
CA GLN A 335 43.32 25.54 32.65
C GLN A 335 43.39 26.44 31.42
N GLN A 336 42.37 26.38 30.54
CA GLN A 336 42.31 27.25 29.35
C GLN A 336 42.28 28.74 29.74
N ILE A 337 41.42 29.10 30.68
CA ILE A 337 41.32 30.46 31.20
C ILE A 337 42.69 30.91 31.79
N CYS A 338 43.34 30.06 32.59
CA CYS A 338 44.64 30.37 33.17
C CYS A 338 45.74 30.58 32.12
N LEU A 339 45.77 29.70 31.11
CA LEU A 339 46.75 29.80 30.02
C LEU A 339 46.56 31.06 29.15
N LEU A 340 45.30 31.42 28.86
CA LEU A 340 44.98 32.62 28.11
C LEU A 340 45.39 33.88 28.88
N TYR A 341 45.19 33.92 30.23
CA TYR A 341 45.66 35.04 31.06
C TYR A 341 47.18 35.14 31.20
N THR A 342 47.92 34.01 31.18
CA THR A 342 49.37 34.03 31.28
C THR A 342 50.02 34.35 29.95
N SER A 343 49.38 34.10 28.83
CA SER A 343 49.81 34.46 27.48
C SER A 343 49.67 35.97 27.21
N ASP A 344 48.66 36.64 27.80
CA ASP A 344 48.48 38.09 27.68
C ASP A 344 49.45 38.89 28.61
N ALA A 345 50.04 38.23 29.60
CA ALA A 345 50.95 38.88 30.57
C ALA A 345 52.44 38.77 30.23
N ALA A 346 52.79 38.04 29.15
CA ALA A 346 54.17 37.87 28.68
C ALA A 346 54.42 38.65 27.39
#